data_fbf01b28cd8c60bb2a23bc25de0e0ab1
#
_entry.id   fbf01b28cd8c60bb2a23bc25de0e0ab1
#
_cell.length_a   1.000
_cell.length_b   1.000
_cell.length_c   1.000
_cell.angle_alpha   90.00
_cell.angle_beta   90.00
_cell.angle_gamma   90.00
#
_symmetry.space_group_name_H-M   'P 1'
#
loop_
_entity.id
_entity.type
_entity.pdbx_description
1 polymer ?
#
loop_
_entity_poly.entity_id
_entity_poly.type
_entity_poly.pdbx_seq_one_letter_code
_entity_poly.pdbx_strand_id
1 'polypeptide(L)'
;MNDQPMLYERVGEEFFTALVDAFYDGVAADQVLAPMYPDYPDLGPARERLRLFLVQYWGGPQTYMEQRGHPRLRMRHMPFTVGEAERDRWLVHMAEAVRVVCDGRDDGPEIAAELLGYFVPAADHLRNDAPMGLRP
;
A
#
# COMPACT_ATOMS: atom_id res chain seq x y z
N MET A 1 2.31 -13.73 -25.69
CA MET A 1 1.38 -13.70 -24.56
C MET A 1 2.11 -14.05 -23.28
N ASN A 2 1.85 -13.30 -22.25
CA ASN A 2 2.49 -13.56 -20.95
C ASN A 2 1.65 -14.52 -20.14
N ASP A 3 2.19 -15.70 -19.86
CA ASP A 3 1.49 -16.74 -19.12
C ASP A 3 1.89 -16.78 -17.64
N GLN A 4 2.65 -15.78 -17.17
CA GLN A 4 3.05 -15.75 -15.77
C GLN A 4 1.84 -15.54 -14.87
N PRO A 5 1.74 -16.27 -13.76
CA PRO A 5 0.65 -16.05 -12.81
C PRO A 5 0.77 -14.67 -12.16
N MET A 6 -0.37 -14.12 -11.76
CA MET A 6 -0.38 -12.89 -10.99
C MET A 6 0.36 -13.09 -9.67
N LEU A 7 0.83 -11.99 -9.09
CA LEU A 7 1.63 -12.07 -7.86
C LEU A 7 0.90 -12.83 -6.75
N TYR A 8 -0.41 -12.60 -6.60
CA TYR A 8 -1.18 -13.29 -5.56
C TYR A 8 -1.06 -14.82 -5.67
N GLU A 9 -1.11 -15.36 -6.89
CA GLU A 9 -0.99 -16.79 -7.10
C GLU A 9 0.38 -17.32 -6.71
N ARG A 10 1.41 -16.48 -6.84
CA ARG A 10 2.78 -16.86 -6.54
C ARG A 10 3.12 -16.82 -5.06
N VAL A 11 2.56 -15.85 -4.33
CA VAL A 11 2.95 -15.61 -2.93
C VAL A 11 1.87 -15.94 -1.92
N GLY A 12 0.58 -15.90 -2.31
CA GLY A 12 -0.53 -16.23 -1.43
C GLY A 12 -0.96 -15.10 -0.51
N GLU A 13 -2.08 -15.32 0.17
CA GLU A 13 -2.68 -14.29 1.02
C GLU A 13 -1.84 -13.99 2.26
N GLU A 14 -1.19 -15.00 2.83
CA GLU A 14 -0.37 -14.80 4.02
C GLU A 14 0.78 -13.82 3.78
N PHE A 15 1.33 -13.83 2.57
CA PHE A 15 2.37 -12.88 2.20
C PHE A 15 1.86 -11.44 2.30
N PHE A 16 0.66 -11.19 1.76
CA PHE A 16 0.08 -9.84 1.81
C PHE A 16 -0.29 -9.45 3.24
N THR A 17 -0.74 -10.38 4.06
CA THR A 17 -1.00 -10.12 5.47
C THR A 17 0.29 -9.68 6.17
N ALA A 18 1.37 -10.43 5.95
CA ALA A 18 2.67 -10.09 6.55
C ALA A 18 3.19 -8.74 6.07
N LEU A 19 3.03 -8.45 4.78
CA LEU A 19 3.45 -7.17 4.21
C LEU A 19 2.72 -6.00 4.87
N VAL A 20 1.40 -6.11 4.95
CA VAL A 20 0.55 -5.06 5.52
C VAL A 20 0.84 -4.88 7.01
N ASP A 21 1.01 -5.99 7.75
CA ASP A 21 1.33 -5.90 9.18
C ASP A 21 2.69 -5.22 9.41
N ALA A 22 3.71 -5.59 8.64
CA ALA A 22 5.02 -4.96 8.77
C ALA A 22 4.95 -3.46 8.45
N PHE A 23 4.19 -3.10 7.42
CA PHE A 23 4.00 -1.70 7.05
C PHE A 23 3.35 -0.91 8.19
N TYR A 24 2.24 -1.40 8.72
CA TYR A 24 1.52 -0.66 9.77
C TYR A 24 2.21 -0.70 11.11
N ASP A 25 3.06 -1.70 11.38
CA ASP A 25 3.91 -1.66 12.58
C ASP A 25 4.84 -0.43 12.53
N GLY A 26 5.37 -0.12 11.35
CA GLY A 26 6.16 1.10 11.17
C GLY A 26 5.32 2.36 11.29
N VAL A 27 4.14 2.37 10.65
CA VAL A 27 3.23 3.52 10.70
C VAL A 27 2.77 3.80 12.12
N ALA A 28 2.47 2.77 12.91
CA ALA A 28 2.00 2.94 14.28
C ALA A 28 3.00 3.70 15.15
N ALA A 29 4.28 3.57 14.85
CA ALA A 29 5.33 4.27 15.57
C ALA A 29 5.65 5.65 14.97
N ASP A 30 5.01 6.02 13.86
CA ASP A 30 5.26 7.27 13.14
C ASP A 30 4.25 8.31 13.57
N GLN A 31 4.70 9.32 14.32
CA GLN A 31 3.82 10.34 14.88
C GLN A 31 3.23 11.28 13.83
N VAL A 32 3.78 11.29 12.62
CA VAL A 32 3.25 12.10 11.53
C VAL A 32 2.17 11.35 10.76
N LEU A 33 2.42 10.08 10.43
CA LEU A 33 1.49 9.31 9.61
C LEU A 33 0.33 8.70 10.40
N ALA A 34 0.60 8.13 11.58
CA ALA A 34 -0.44 7.41 12.31
C ALA A 34 -1.70 8.23 12.54
N PRO A 35 -1.61 9.51 12.98
CA PRO A 35 -2.82 10.30 13.22
C PRO A 35 -3.61 10.64 11.96
N MET A 36 -3.06 10.43 10.77
CA MET A 36 -3.76 10.72 9.51
C MET A 36 -4.81 9.66 9.17
N TYR A 37 -4.75 8.49 9.81
CA TYR A 37 -5.69 7.42 9.52
C TYR A 37 -7.00 7.66 10.28
N PRO A 38 -8.17 7.40 9.62
CA PRO A 38 -9.48 7.82 10.18
C PRO A 38 -9.79 7.26 11.56
N ASP A 39 -9.36 6.04 11.83
CA ASP A 39 -9.70 5.35 13.07
C ASP A 39 -8.59 5.39 14.11
N TYR A 40 -7.58 6.24 13.90
CA TYR A 40 -6.48 6.39 14.83
C TYR A 40 -7.02 6.58 16.27
N PRO A 41 -6.45 5.93 17.29
CA PRO A 41 -5.22 5.15 17.28
C PRO A 41 -5.39 3.67 16.86
N ASP A 42 -6.58 3.24 16.48
CA ASP A 42 -6.84 1.88 16.03
C ASP A 42 -6.53 1.79 14.53
N LEU A 43 -5.44 1.12 14.19
CA LEU A 43 -5.05 0.93 12.79
C LEU A 43 -5.56 -0.40 12.20
N GLY A 44 -6.36 -1.16 12.97
CA GLY A 44 -6.93 -2.42 12.49
C GLY A 44 -7.76 -2.27 11.22
N PRO A 45 -8.72 -1.32 11.18
CA PRO A 45 -9.50 -1.10 9.96
C PRO A 45 -8.64 -0.73 8.76
N ALA A 46 -7.60 0.09 8.95
CA ALA A 46 -6.69 0.46 7.86
C ALA A 46 -5.92 -0.75 7.35
N ARG A 47 -5.43 -1.61 8.26
CA ARG A 47 -4.74 -2.86 7.89
C ARG A 47 -5.65 -3.72 7.01
N GLU A 48 -6.89 -3.89 7.42
CA GLU A 48 -7.84 -4.71 6.68
C GLU A 48 -8.11 -4.15 5.30
N ARG A 49 -8.34 -2.83 5.19
CA ARG A 49 -8.60 -2.20 3.91
C ARG A 49 -7.43 -2.34 2.94
N LEU A 50 -6.22 -2.10 3.42
CA LEU A 50 -5.04 -2.21 2.56
C LEU A 50 -4.81 -3.65 2.13
N ARG A 51 -4.95 -4.61 3.06
CA ARG A 51 -4.78 -6.02 2.74
C ARG A 51 -5.75 -6.45 1.64
N LEU A 52 -7.01 -6.13 1.80
CA LEU A 52 -8.03 -6.51 0.80
C LEU A 52 -7.78 -5.84 -0.54
N PHE A 53 -7.35 -4.58 -0.53
CA PHE A 53 -7.05 -3.88 -1.76
C PHE A 53 -5.86 -4.51 -2.50
N LEU A 54 -4.77 -4.78 -1.78
CA LEU A 54 -3.58 -5.34 -2.42
C LEU A 54 -3.83 -6.76 -2.94
N VAL A 55 -4.55 -7.57 -2.17
CA VAL A 55 -4.92 -8.92 -2.59
C VAL A 55 -5.70 -8.85 -3.92
N GLN A 56 -6.69 -7.97 -4.00
CA GLN A 56 -7.47 -7.80 -5.22
C GLN A 56 -6.61 -7.26 -6.37
N TYR A 57 -5.78 -6.27 -6.09
CA TYR A 57 -4.96 -5.64 -7.13
C TYR A 57 -4.04 -6.65 -7.80
N TRP A 58 -3.50 -7.58 -7.03
CA TRP A 58 -2.55 -8.56 -7.56
C TRP A 58 -3.18 -9.91 -7.89
N GLY A 59 -4.47 -9.94 -8.15
CA GLY A 59 -5.13 -11.09 -8.77
C GLY A 59 -5.85 -12.04 -7.82
N GLY A 60 -5.98 -11.68 -6.55
CA GLY A 60 -6.74 -12.47 -5.58
C GLY A 60 -8.22 -12.14 -5.58
N PRO A 61 -8.95 -12.61 -4.55
CA PRO A 61 -10.38 -12.33 -4.43
C PRO A 61 -10.71 -10.84 -4.47
N GLN A 62 -11.84 -10.50 -5.05
CA GLN A 62 -12.28 -9.10 -5.21
C GLN A 62 -13.12 -8.63 -4.02
N THR A 63 -12.76 -9.06 -2.83
CA THR A 63 -13.49 -8.74 -1.61
C THR A 63 -13.53 -7.24 -1.35
N TYR A 64 -12.45 -6.51 -1.65
CA TYR A 64 -12.44 -5.06 -1.47
C TYR A 64 -13.57 -4.41 -2.27
N MET A 65 -13.68 -4.75 -3.57
CA MET A 65 -14.70 -4.16 -4.44
C MET A 65 -16.10 -4.54 -3.98
N GLU A 66 -16.28 -5.78 -3.52
CA GLU A 66 -17.58 -6.25 -3.02
C GLU A 66 -18.04 -5.47 -1.79
N GLN A 67 -17.11 -5.10 -0.91
CA GLN A 67 -17.44 -4.40 0.33
C GLN A 67 -17.47 -2.89 0.17
N ARG A 68 -16.60 -2.32 -0.67
CA ARG A 68 -16.35 -0.87 -0.71
C ARG A 68 -16.54 -0.25 -2.09
N GLY A 69 -16.77 -1.04 -3.12
CA GLY A 69 -16.85 -0.55 -4.48
C GLY A 69 -15.50 -0.24 -5.09
N HIS A 70 -15.49 0.59 -6.12
CA HIS A 70 -14.26 0.95 -6.82
C HIS A 70 -13.28 1.63 -5.85
N PRO A 71 -11.98 1.29 -5.90
CA PRO A 71 -11.01 1.87 -4.95
C PRO A 71 -10.96 3.39 -4.92
N ARG A 72 -10.91 4.06 -6.09
CA ARG A 72 -10.88 5.53 -6.18
C ARG A 72 -9.91 6.14 -5.18
N LEU A 73 -8.67 5.66 -5.19
CA LEU A 73 -7.70 5.97 -4.14
C LEU A 73 -7.46 7.47 -4.00
N ARG A 74 -7.29 8.18 -5.11
CA ARG A 74 -7.03 9.61 -5.04
C ARG A 74 -8.19 10.37 -4.41
N MET A 75 -9.41 10.03 -4.77
CA MET A 75 -10.60 10.67 -4.19
C MET A 75 -10.70 10.37 -2.70
N ARG A 76 -10.42 9.13 -2.28
CA ARG A 76 -10.50 8.77 -0.87
C ARG A 76 -9.44 9.46 -0.02
N HIS A 77 -8.34 9.93 -0.62
CA HIS A 77 -7.29 10.65 0.09
C HIS A 77 -7.48 12.17 0.06
N MET A 78 -8.46 12.67 -0.68
CA MET A 78 -8.70 14.12 -0.77
C MET A 78 -8.92 14.81 0.58
N PRO A 79 -9.60 14.19 1.58
CA PRO A 79 -9.76 14.82 2.89
C PRO A 79 -8.46 15.02 3.67
N PHE A 80 -7.37 14.38 3.24
CA PHE A 80 -6.08 14.43 3.95
C PHE A 80 -5.08 15.20 3.11
N THR A 81 -4.16 15.90 3.77
CA THR A 81 -3.05 16.54 3.06
C THR A 81 -1.93 15.53 2.88
N VAL A 82 -1.72 15.09 1.64
CA VAL A 82 -0.64 14.17 1.29
C VAL A 82 0.41 14.96 0.52
N GLY A 83 1.40 15.45 1.24
CA GLY A 83 2.51 16.18 0.67
C GLY A 83 3.73 15.30 0.45
N GLU A 84 4.83 15.94 0.07
CA GLU A 84 6.08 15.23 -0.17
C GLU A 84 6.58 14.52 1.08
N ALA A 85 6.49 15.17 2.24
CA ALA A 85 6.94 14.58 3.49
C ALA A 85 6.13 13.34 3.86
N GLU A 86 4.81 13.40 3.74
CA GLU A 86 3.94 12.26 4.03
C GLU A 86 4.19 11.12 3.05
N ARG A 87 4.33 11.44 1.75
CA ARG A 87 4.66 10.45 0.75
C ARG A 87 5.97 9.75 1.07
N ASP A 88 7.00 10.50 1.42
CA ASP A 88 8.33 9.94 1.67
C ASP A 88 8.31 9.04 2.90
N ARG A 89 7.62 9.45 3.98
CA ARG A 89 7.48 8.62 5.17
C ARG A 89 6.75 7.33 4.85
N TRP A 90 5.66 7.43 4.08
CA TRP A 90 4.90 6.25 3.66
C TRP A 90 5.78 5.26 2.92
N LEU A 91 6.58 5.76 1.98
CA LEU A 91 7.47 4.91 1.18
C LEU A 91 8.59 4.29 2.01
N VAL A 92 9.12 5.00 3.00
CA VAL A 92 10.13 4.41 3.90
C VAL A 92 9.55 3.20 4.62
N HIS A 93 8.34 3.32 5.16
CA HIS A 93 7.69 2.19 5.85
C HIS A 93 7.35 1.06 4.89
N MET A 94 6.87 1.39 3.70
CA MET A 94 6.53 0.35 2.74
C MET A 94 7.76 -0.35 2.20
N ALA A 95 8.84 0.38 1.92
CA ALA A 95 10.08 -0.24 1.46
C ALA A 95 10.66 -1.18 2.52
N GLU A 96 10.61 -0.78 3.79
CA GLU A 96 11.08 -1.65 4.88
C GLU A 96 10.21 -2.90 5.00
N ALA A 97 8.89 -2.74 4.89
CA ALA A 97 7.97 -3.88 4.93
C ALA A 97 8.25 -4.86 3.78
N VAL A 98 8.47 -4.34 2.58
CA VAL A 98 8.83 -5.15 1.42
C VAL A 98 10.13 -5.90 1.67
N ARG A 99 11.12 -5.23 2.22
CA ARG A 99 12.41 -5.86 2.55
C ARG A 99 12.22 -7.03 3.52
N VAL A 100 11.42 -6.83 4.55
CA VAL A 100 11.18 -7.84 5.58
C VAL A 100 10.51 -9.09 4.99
N VAL A 101 9.46 -8.91 4.20
CA VAL A 101 8.70 -10.06 3.69
C VAL A 101 9.40 -10.78 2.54
N CYS A 102 10.30 -10.10 1.85
CA CYS A 102 11.06 -10.71 0.76
C CYS A 102 12.37 -11.36 1.23
N ASP A 103 12.80 -11.07 2.46
CA ASP A 103 14.04 -11.58 2.99
C ASP A 103 14.01 -13.11 3.04
N GLY A 104 15.09 -13.72 2.57
CA GLY A 104 15.22 -15.18 2.59
C GLY A 104 14.48 -15.92 1.48
N ARG A 105 13.72 -15.21 0.63
CA ARG A 105 13.06 -15.84 -0.53
C ARG A 105 14.00 -15.83 -1.72
N ASP A 106 14.03 -16.95 -2.46
CA ASP A 106 14.82 -17.04 -3.69
C ASP A 106 14.35 -16.02 -4.73
N ASP A 107 13.04 -15.77 -4.80
CA ASP A 107 12.43 -14.82 -5.72
C ASP A 107 12.26 -13.44 -5.08
N GLY A 108 12.83 -13.22 -3.91
CA GLY A 108 12.67 -11.97 -3.17
C GLY A 108 13.00 -10.71 -3.97
N PRO A 109 14.16 -10.63 -4.64
CA PRO A 109 14.50 -9.44 -5.42
C PRO A 109 13.48 -9.13 -6.53
N GLU A 110 12.96 -10.14 -7.20
CA GLU A 110 11.97 -9.96 -8.26
C GLU A 110 10.65 -9.47 -7.69
N ILE A 111 10.20 -10.07 -6.59
CA ILE A 111 8.97 -9.66 -5.93
C ILE A 111 9.09 -8.25 -5.38
N ALA A 112 10.21 -7.92 -4.76
CA ALA A 112 10.45 -6.56 -4.24
C ALA A 112 10.38 -5.53 -5.37
N ALA A 113 10.99 -5.83 -6.52
CA ALA A 113 10.95 -4.93 -7.67
C ALA A 113 9.51 -4.73 -8.17
N GLU A 114 8.73 -5.79 -8.22
CA GLU A 114 7.33 -5.70 -8.66
C GLU A 114 6.49 -4.87 -7.69
N LEU A 115 6.63 -5.10 -6.39
CA LEU A 115 5.90 -4.35 -5.36
C LEU A 115 6.26 -2.87 -5.40
N LEU A 116 7.55 -2.55 -5.37
CA LEU A 116 7.99 -1.16 -5.35
C LEU A 116 7.71 -0.46 -6.67
N GLY A 117 7.73 -1.21 -7.79
CA GLY A 117 7.35 -0.68 -9.09
C GLY A 117 5.91 -0.18 -9.13
N TYR A 118 5.05 -0.73 -8.27
CA TYR A 118 3.71 -0.22 -8.08
C TYR A 118 3.66 0.88 -7.03
N PHE A 119 4.25 0.64 -5.85
CA PHE A 119 4.07 1.56 -4.71
C PHE A 119 4.69 2.93 -4.93
N VAL A 120 5.86 3.00 -5.57
CA VAL A 120 6.54 4.29 -5.73
C VAL A 120 5.72 5.26 -6.58
N PRO A 121 5.31 4.90 -7.80
CA PRO A 121 4.48 5.83 -8.59
C PRO A 121 3.08 6.02 -7.98
N ALA A 122 2.52 5.00 -7.34
CA ALA A 122 1.19 5.12 -6.73
C ALA A 122 1.21 6.14 -5.60
N ALA A 123 2.21 6.10 -4.74
CA ALA A 123 2.34 7.05 -3.63
C ALA A 123 2.48 8.48 -4.15
N ASP A 124 3.28 8.67 -5.19
CA ASP A 124 3.44 9.98 -5.80
C ASP A 124 2.12 10.48 -6.39
N HIS A 125 1.37 9.58 -7.02
CA HIS A 125 0.08 9.92 -7.60
C HIS A 125 -0.95 10.37 -6.57
N LEU A 126 -0.82 9.95 -5.32
CA LEU A 126 -1.74 10.32 -4.25
C LEU A 126 -1.40 11.67 -3.62
N ARG A 127 -0.28 12.30 -3.97
CA ARG A 127 0.04 13.65 -3.50
C ARG A 127 -1.05 14.63 -3.93
N ASN A 128 -1.40 15.52 -3.04
CA ASN A 128 -2.46 16.52 -3.29
C ASN A 128 -2.08 17.90 -2.76
N ASP A 129 -0.79 18.14 -2.56
CA ASP A 129 -0.27 19.42 -2.07
C ASP A 129 0.28 20.34 -3.16
N ALA A 130 0.20 19.91 -4.42
CA ALA A 130 0.72 20.71 -5.52
C ALA A 130 -0.08 22.02 -5.65
N PRO A 131 0.57 23.12 -6.07
CA PRO A 131 -0.13 24.35 -6.34
C PRO A 131 -1.29 24.13 -7.30
N MET A 132 -2.38 24.89 -7.08
CA MET A 132 -3.64 24.62 -7.75
C MET A 132 -3.54 24.59 -9.27
N GLY A 133 -2.76 25.45 -9.89
CA GLY A 133 -2.60 25.47 -11.33
C GLY A 133 -1.79 24.33 -11.90
N LEU A 134 -1.16 23.51 -11.06
CA LEU A 134 -0.32 22.39 -11.48
C LEU A 134 -0.96 21.03 -11.28
N ARG A 135 -2.11 20.97 -10.65
CA ARG A 135 -2.80 19.70 -10.41
C ARG A 135 -3.45 19.23 -11.70
N PRO A 136 -3.25 17.93 -12.02
CA PRO A 136 -3.95 17.35 -13.17
C PRO A 136 -5.45 17.30 -12.94
#